data_93c44a7c387d9385f1f4f2bcef2d187e
#
_entry.id   93c44a7c387d9385f1f4f2bcef2d187e
#
_cell.length_a   1.000
_cell.length_b   1.000
_cell.length_c   1.000
_cell.angle_alpha   90.00
_cell.angle_beta   90.00
_cell.angle_gamma   90.00
#
_symmetry.space_group_name_H-M   'P 1'
#
loop_
_entity.id
_entity.type
_entity.pdbx_description
1 polymer ?
#
loop_
_entity_poly.entity_id
_entity_poly.type
_entity_poly.pdbx_seq_one_letter_code
_entity_poly.pdbx_strand_id
1 'polypeptide(L)'
;GTCIGIGMDRSMKRSGIHFDTVIIDEAGKANLAETTVPMELGKKFILVGDHQQLPPYMDEKEISEFLNDTTAKGLTQAEVEAAVSSSLFEDFLEDANFPSESTVLLNYQYRMNPEIGAYISELFYKGKLNHGVGTEHQVCKLDKFPDAVTFIDTSTLKKDDNGCNIAYEKGNKSSGWYNPYEIQIFENRILPSLVRLNSESPDVKVGIITPYRKQRTLLLE
;
A
#
# COMPACT_ATOMS: atom_id res chain seq x y z
N GLY A 1 15.86 -6.36 -11.72
CA GLY A 1 14.68 -6.99 -12.34
C GLY A 1 13.62 -7.29 -11.31
N THR A 2 12.44 -7.71 -11.75
CA THR A 2 11.40 -8.21 -10.85
C THR A 2 11.72 -9.66 -10.43
N CYS A 3 11.25 -10.10 -9.28
CA CYS A 3 11.48 -11.47 -8.78
C CYS A 3 11.05 -12.52 -9.81
N ILE A 4 9.83 -12.42 -10.34
CA ILE A 4 9.31 -13.31 -11.39
C ILE A 4 10.13 -13.18 -12.68
N GLY A 5 10.47 -11.97 -13.10
CA GLY A 5 11.26 -11.73 -14.33
C GLY A 5 12.63 -12.39 -14.28
N ILE A 6 13.29 -12.37 -13.13
CA ILE A 6 14.56 -13.07 -12.90
C ILE A 6 14.36 -14.59 -13.00
N GLY A 7 13.32 -15.11 -12.37
CA GLY A 7 13.01 -16.54 -12.40
C GLY A 7 12.66 -17.07 -13.80
N MET A 8 12.08 -16.23 -14.66
CA MET A 8 11.73 -16.59 -16.04
C MET A 8 12.87 -16.40 -17.04
N ASP A 9 13.94 -15.72 -16.65
CA ASP A 9 15.07 -15.45 -17.55
C ASP A 9 15.87 -16.74 -17.84
N ARG A 10 15.67 -17.25 -19.05
CA ARG A 10 16.36 -18.48 -19.52
C ARG A 10 17.88 -18.31 -19.65
N SER A 11 18.35 -17.08 -19.85
CA SER A 11 19.78 -16.82 -19.98
C SER A 11 20.47 -16.92 -18.62
N MET A 12 19.87 -16.41 -17.58
CA MET A 12 20.35 -16.55 -16.21
C MET A 12 20.37 -18.02 -15.77
N LYS A 13 19.29 -18.75 -16.02
CA LYS A 13 19.22 -20.20 -15.70
C LYS A 13 20.30 -21.03 -16.42
N ARG A 14 20.59 -20.69 -17.69
CA ARG A 14 21.61 -21.42 -18.49
C ARG A 14 23.03 -21.02 -18.16
N SER A 15 23.27 -19.79 -17.72
CA SER A 15 24.61 -19.28 -17.44
C SER A 15 25.23 -19.85 -16.16
N GLY A 16 24.42 -20.46 -15.27
CA GLY A 16 24.88 -20.92 -13.97
C GLY A 16 25.38 -19.81 -13.06
N ILE A 17 24.95 -18.56 -13.32
CA ILE A 17 25.35 -17.39 -12.52
C ILE A 17 24.77 -17.52 -11.13
N HIS A 18 25.64 -17.39 -10.12
CA HIS A 18 25.26 -17.21 -8.74
C HIS A 18 25.87 -15.90 -8.21
N PHE A 19 25.09 -15.21 -7.40
CA PHE A 19 25.50 -13.95 -6.78
C PHE A 19 26.01 -14.21 -5.36
N ASP A 20 26.95 -13.42 -4.88
CA ASP A 20 27.37 -13.49 -3.49
C ASP A 20 26.29 -12.95 -2.55
N THR A 21 25.55 -11.94 -3.02
CA THR A 21 24.44 -11.35 -2.27
C THR A 21 23.29 -11.00 -3.21
N VAL A 22 22.07 -11.35 -2.81
CA VAL A 22 20.82 -10.94 -3.45
C VAL A 22 20.10 -9.97 -2.51
N ILE A 23 19.67 -8.83 -3.04
CA ILE A 23 18.89 -7.84 -2.30
C ILE A 23 17.49 -7.81 -2.90
N ILE A 24 16.47 -7.99 -2.07
CA ILE A 24 15.05 -7.96 -2.46
C ILE A 24 14.43 -6.76 -1.77
N ASP A 25 14.06 -5.76 -2.57
CA ASP A 25 13.35 -4.57 -2.11
C ASP A 25 11.84 -4.79 -2.18
N GLU A 26 11.07 -4.10 -1.32
CA GLU A 26 9.61 -4.27 -1.16
C GLU A 26 9.22 -5.72 -0.78
N ALA A 27 10.08 -6.41 -0.03
CA ALA A 27 9.91 -7.83 0.31
C ALA A 27 8.63 -8.11 1.13
N GLY A 28 8.09 -7.12 1.84
CA GLY A 28 6.80 -7.23 2.55
C GLY A 28 5.58 -7.36 1.63
N LYS A 29 5.73 -7.03 0.34
CA LYS A 29 4.66 -7.14 -0.67
C LYS A 29 4.80 -8.37 -1.58
N ALA A 30 5.92 -9.07 -1.51
CA ALA A 30 6.19 -10.27 -2.29
C ALA A 30 5.77 -11.50 -1.49
N ASN A 31 5.03 -12.41 -2.11
CA ASN A 31 4.69 -13.67 -1.48
C ASN A 31 5.91 -14.61 -1.41
N LEU A 32 5.77 -15.71 -0.68
CA LEU A 32 6.85 -16.68 -0.47
C LEU A 32 7.46 -17.17 -1.79
N ALA A 33 6.62 -17.52 -2.78
CA ALA A 33 7.09 -18.05 -4.07
C ALA A 33 7.88 -16.99 -4.85
N GLU A 34 7.43 -15.75 -4.87
CA GLU A 34 8.13 -14.65 -5.53
C GLU A 34 9.48 -14.36 -4.87
N THR A 35 9.54 -14.39 -3.53
CA THR A 35 10.75 -14.08 -2.77
C THR A 35 11.81 -15.18 -2.91
N THR A 36 11.40 -16.45 -2.91
CA THR A 36 12.34 -17.59 -2.98
C THR A 36 13.03 -17.70 -4.34
N VAL A 37 12.39 -17.31 -5.43
CA VAL A 37 12.96 -17.38 -6.78
C VAL A 37 14.31 -16.66 -6.92
N PRO A 38 14.46 -15.38 -6.57
CA PRO A 38 15.77 -14.72 -6.61
C PRO A 38 16.73 -15.22 -5.51
N MET A 39 16.22 -15.70 -4.38
CA MET A 39 17.06 -16.21 -3.30
C MET A 39 17.89 -17.44 -3.71
N GLU A 40 17.33 -18.30 -4.57
CA GLU A 40 18.06 -19.46 -5.11
C GLU A 40 19.34 -19.07 -5.89
N LEU A 41 19.43 -17.84 -6.37
CA LEU A 41 20.58 -17.35 -7.13
C LEU A 41 21.69 -16.79 -6.24
N GLY A 42 21.48 -16.70 -4.92
CA GLY A 42 22.42 -16.06 -4.00
C GLY A 42 22.93 -16.97 -2.89
N LYS A 43 24.15 -16.71 -2.43
CA LYS A 43 24.71 -17.34 -1.22
C LYS A 43 24.23 -16.66 0.06
N LYS A 44 23.87 -15.39 -0.04
CA LYS A 44 23.34 -14.54 1.02
C LYS A 44 22.20 -13.71 0.45
N PHE A 45 21.22 -13.37 1.28
CA PHE A 45 20.15 -12.45 0.88
C PHE A 45 19.93 -11.38 1.92
N ILE A 46 19.43 -10.23 1.47
CA ILE A 46 18.98 -9.11 2.28
C ILE A 46 17.57 -8.79 1.82
N LEU A 47 16.62 -8.86 2.74
CA LEU A 47 15.23 -8.45 2.51
C LEU A 47 15.07 -7.02 3.03
N VAL A 48 14.55 -6.14 2.20
CA VAL A 48 14.19 -4.77 2.54
C VAL A 48 12.69 -4.64 2.34
N GLY A 49 11.96 -4.20 3.35
CA GLY A 49 10.51 -4.13 3.27
C GLY A 49 9.87 -3.48 4.48
N ASP A 50 8.56 -3.49 4.47
CA ASP A 50 7.73 -2.92 5.52
C ASP A 50 6.45 -3.75 5.67
N HIS A 51 6.37 -4.52 6.75
CA HIS A 51 5.22 -5.39 7.05
C HIS A 51 3.99 -4.62 7.54
N GLN A 52 4.12 -3.32 7.86
CA GLN A 52 2.99 -2.46 8.21
C GLN A 52 2.31 -1.85 6.97
N GLN A 53 2.88 -2.03 5.78
CA GLN A 53 2.26 -1.67 4.52
C GLN A 53 1.36 -2.80 4.00
N LEU A 54 0.86 -2.65 2.76
CA LEU A 54 -0.01 -3.65 2.17
C LEU A 54 0.70 -5.01 2.04
N PRO A 55 0.06 -6.10 2.50
CA PRO A 55 0.60 -7.45 2.36
C PRO A 55 0.61 -7.92 0.89
N PRO A 56 1.22 -9.06 0.59
CA PRO A 56 1.06 -9.72 -0.69
C PRO A 56 -0.42 -9.91 -1.04
N TYR A 57 -0.77 -9.77 -2.30
CA TYR A 57 -2.14 -9.92 -2.78
C TYR A 57 -2.20 -10.87 -3.96
N MET A 58 -3.12 -11.81 -3.89
CA MET A 58 -3.50 -12.69 -5.00
C MET A 58 -5.02 -12.66 -5.12
N ASP A 59 -5.55 -12.56 -6.33
CA ASP A 59 -7.01 -12.52 -6.50
C ASP A 59 -7.64 -13.92 -6.41
N GLU A 60 -8.97 -13.96 -6.18
CA GLU A 60 -9.72 -15.22 -6.00
C GLU A 60 -9.58 -16.17 -7.21
N LYS A 61 -9.39 -15.60 -8.41
CA LYS A 61 -9.23 -16.38 -9.63
C LYS A 61 -7.85 -17.05 -9.68
N GLU A 62 -6.80 -16.30 -9.36
CA GLU A 62 -5.44 -16.81 -9.27
C GLU A 62 -5.32 -17.90 -8.20
N ILE A 63 -5.95 -17.71 -7.03
CA ILE A 63 -6.02 -18.73 -5.98
C ILE A 63 -6.73 -20.02 -6.50
N SER A 64 -7.87 -19.84 -7.20
CA SER A 64 -8.61 -20.95 -7.76
C SER A 64 -7.83 -21.71 -8.85
N GLU A 65 -7.10 -20.99 -9.70
CA GLU A 65 -6.24 -21.57 -10.73
C GLU A 65 -5.09 -22.36 -10.07
N PHE A 66 -4.47 -21.81 -9.03
CA PHE A 66 -3.42 -22.49 -8.28
C PHE A 66 -3.91 -23.78 -7.63
N LEU A 67 -5.09 -23.77 -6.99
CA LEU A 67 -5.70 -24.96 -6.38
C LEU A 67 -6.05 -26.04 -7.39
N ASN A 68 -6.39 -25.66 -8.62
CA ASN A 68 -6.67 -26.61 -9.70
C ASN A 68 -5.41 -27.20 -10.33
N ASP A 69 -4.25 -26.62 -10.07
CA ASP A 69 -2.98 -27.18 -10.54
C ASP A 69 -2.71 -28.53 -9.87
N THR A 70 -2.19 -29.47 -10.65
CA THR A 70 -1.85 -30.80 -10.17
C THR A 70 -0.76 -30.81 -9.10
N THR A 71 0.05 -29.77 -9.02
CA THR A 71 1.11 -29.62 -8.02
C THR A 71 0.58 -29.22 -6.63
N ALA A 72 -0.61 -28.61 -6.57
CA ALA A 72 -1.25 -28.19 -5.31
C ALA A 72 -2.16 -29.27 -4.69
N LYS A 73 -2.14 -30.49 -5.19
CA LYS A 73 -2.96 -31.60 -4.66
C LYS A 73 -2.63 -31.86 -3.20
N GLY A 74 -3.62 -31.68 -2.36
CA GLY A 74 -3.54 -31.93 -0.92
C GLY A 74 -3.58 -30.66 -0.06
N LEU A 75 -3.50 -29.46 -0.65
CA LEU A 75 -3.71 -28.20 0.05
C LEU A 75 -5.18 -27.78 0.00
N THR A 76 -5.68 -27.28 1.11
CA THR A 76 -7.00 -26.63 1.18
C THR A 76 -6.90 -25.18 0.67
N GLN A 77 -8.03 -24.61 0.29
CA GLN A 77 -8.09 -23.18 -0.09
C GLN A 77 -7.55 -22.28 1.02
N ALA A 78 -7.88 -22.55 2.28
CA ALA A 78 -7.41 -21.77 3.42
C ALA A 78 -5.87 -21.82 3.58
N GLU A 79 -5.25 -22.98 3.34
CA GLU A 79 -3.79 -23.11 3.40
C GLU A 79 -3.11 -22.36 2.26
N VAL A 80 -3.70 -22.36 1.07
CA VAL A 80 -3.20 -21.57 -0.06
C VAL A 80 -3.35 -20.07 0.20
N GLU A 81 -4.51 -19.63 0.65
CA GLU A 81 -4.75 -18.22 1.01
C GLU A 81 -3.78 -17.74 2.08
N ALA A 82 -3.52 -18.53 3.10
CA ALA A 82 -2.53 -18.23 4.13
C ALA A 82 -1.12 -18.10 3.53
N ALA A 83 -0.70 -19.04 2.70
CA ALA A 83 0.65 -19.05 2.10
C ALA A 83 0.89 -17.89 1.12
N VAL A 84 -0.16 -17.41 0.43
CA VAL A 84 -0.02 -16.32 -0.55
C VAL A 84 -0.29 -14.94 0.02
N SER A 85 -0.90 -14.84 1.20
CA SER A 85 -1.17 -13.59 1.89
C SER A 85 -0.08 -13.18 2.89
N SER A 86 0.79 -14.10 3.30
CA SER A 86 1.98 -13.79 4.10
C SER A 86 3.21 -13.54 3.22
N SER A 87 4.14 -12.74 3.73
CA SER A 87 5.45 -12.57 3.12
C SER A 87 6.51 -13.27 3.94
N LEU A 88 7.51 -13.82 3.28
CA LEU A 88 8.68 -14.37 3.98
C LEU A 88 9.37 -13.33 4.88
N PHE A 89 9.27 -12.06 4.50
CA PHE A 89 9.79 -10.94 5.27
C PHE A 89 9.08 -10.82 6.63
N GLU A 90 7.76 -10.91 6.66
CA GLU A 90 6.94 -10.86 7.87
C GLU A 90 7.18 -12.10 8.74
N ASP A 91 7.21 -13.28 8.11
CA ASP A 91 7.46 -14.55 8.80
C ASP A 91 8.80 -14.52 9.58
N PHE A 92 9.86 -13.96 9.00
CA PHE A 92 11.14 -13.79 9.68
C PHE A 92 11.09 -12.77 10.83
N LEU A 93 10.28 -11.72 10.71
CA LEU A 93 10.15 -10.71 11.77
C LEU A 93 9.33 -11.23 12.96
N GLU A 94 8.40 -12.16 12.71
CA GLU A 94 7.54 -12.76 13.73
C GLU A 94 8.16 -14.01 14.39
N ASP A 95 9.14 -14.63 13.74
CA ASP A 95 9.83 -15.80 14.31
C ASP A 95 10.71 -15.39 15.49
N ALA A 96 10.31 -15.82 16.68
CA ALA A 96 11.06 -15.57 17.93
C ALA A 96 12.49 -16.17 17.94
N ASN A 97 12.78 -17.11 17.04
CA ASN A 97 14.10 -17.73 16.91
C ASN A 97 14.98 -17.02 15.87
N PHE A 98 14.42 -16.08 15.10
CA PHE A 98 15.21 -15.34 14.12
C PHE A 98 16.19 -14.39 14.84
N PRO A 99 17.49 -14.42 14.50
CA PRO A 99 18.50 -13.64 15.20
C PRO A 99 18.21 -12.12 15.13
N SER A 100 18.07 -11.49 16.29
CA SER A 100 17.78 -10.06 16.39
C SER A 100 18.86 -9.18 15.77
N GLU A 101 20.10 -9.63 15.76
CA GLU A 101 21.24 -8.98 15.10
C GLU A 101 21.15 -9.00 13.57
N SER A 102 20.28 -9.84 13.01
CA SER A 102 20.03 -9.91 11.58
C SER A 102 18.91 -8.95 11.14
N THR A 103 18.28 -8.24 12.09
CA THR A 103 17.19 -7.31 11.82
C THR A 103 17.59 -5.88 12.15
N VAL A 104 17.34 -4.95 11.20
CA VAL A 104 17.62 -3.52 11.38
C VAL A 104 16.36 -2.73 11.05
N LEU A 105 15.91 -1.89 11.97
CA LEU A 105 14.83 -0.94 11.73
C LEU A 105 15.40 0.37 11.17
N LEU A 106 14.99 0.73 9.95
CA LEU A 106 15.25 2.04 9.36
C LEU A 106 14.18 3.02 9.85
N ASN A 107 14.49 3.73 10.91
CA ASN A 107 13.52 4.56 11.63
C ASN A 107 13.54 6.05 11.28
N TYR A 108 14.26 6.46 10.23
CA TYR A 108 14.23 7.82 9.71
C TYR A 108 13.56 7.87 8.34
N GLN A 109 12.50 8.67 8.23
CA GLN A 109 11.84 8.96 6.96
C GLN A 109 12.26 10.34 6.42
N TYR A 110 12.32 10.46 5.09
CA TYR A 110 12.68 11.69 4.36
C TYR A 110 11.63 12.07 3.31
N ARG A 111 10.47 11.39 3.32
CA ARG A 111 9.42 11.52 2.30
C ARG A 111 8.34 12.51 2.69
N MET A 112 7.92 12.48 3.94
CA MET A 112 6.72 13.18 4.41
C MET A 112 7.09 14.40 5.26
N ASN A 113 6.20 15.41 5.23
CA ASN A 113 6.20 16.46 6.25
C ASN A 113 6.17 15.83 7.66
N PRO A 114 6.84 16.42 8.67
CA PRO A 114 6.87 15.86 10.03
C PRO A 114 5.50 15.64 10.67
N GLU A 115 4.50 16.50 10.41
CA GLU A 115 3.14 16.30 10.95
C GLU A 115 2.47 15.05 10.36
N ILE A 116 2.61 14.84 9.03
CA ILE A 116 2.13 13.62 8.38
C ILE A 116 2.89 12.41 8.92
N GLY A 117 4.21 12.53 8.99
CA GLY A 117 5.07 11.46 9.50
C GLY A 117 4.80 11.10 10.95
N ALA A 118 4.51 12.08 11.82
CA ALA A 118 4.14 11.83 13.21
C ALA A 118 2.81 11.06 13.33
N TYR A 119 1.81 11.46 12.53
CA TYR A 119 0.53 10.76 12.47
C TYR A 119 0.70 9.29 12.04
N ILE A 120 1.46 9.05 10.99
CA ILE A 120 1.77 7.70 10.50
C ILE A 120 2.61 6.92 11.53
N SER A 121 3.59 7.56 12.16
CA SER A 121 4.44 6.96 13.20
C SER A 121 3.62 6.42 14.36
N GLU A 122 2.65 7.20 14.84
CA GLU A 122 1.81 6.79 15.95
C GLU A 122 0.88 5.64 15.58
N LEU A 123 0.25 5.69 14.40
CA LEU A 123 -0.72 4.68 13.97
C LEU A 123 -0.08 3.32 13.66
N PHE A 124 1.06 3.31 12.97
CA PHE A 124 1.61 2.08 12.40
C PHE A 124 2.96 1.67 13.00
N TYR A 125 3.74 2.60 13.53
CA TYR A 125 5.11 2.32 13.96
C TYR A 125 5.34 2.55 15.46
N LYS A 126 4.27 2.64 16.27
CA LYS A 126 4.34 2.79 17.73
C LYS A 126 5.21 3.98 18.16
N GLY A 127 5.16 5.08 17.42
CA GLY A 127 5.95 6.28 17.67
C GLY A 127 7.45 6.17 17.33
N LYS A 128 7.89 5.10 16.67
CA LYS A 128 9.33 4.84 16.43
C LYS A 128 9.88 5.50 15.17
N LEU A 129 9.04 6.03 14.28
CA LEU A 129 9.48 6.67 13.05
C LEU A 129 9.88 8.12 13.33
N ASN A 130 11.13 8.45 13.02
CA ASN A 130 11.69 9.78 13.14
C ASN A 130 11.69 10.50 11.77
N HIS A 131 11.97 11.81 11.79
CA HIS A 131 11.96 12.65 10.59
C HIS A 131 13.38 13.11 10.29
N GLY A 132 13.81 12.94 9.05
CA GLY A 132 15.09 13.41 8.56
C GLY A 132 15.08 14.92 8.30
N VAL A 133 16.25 15.52 8.33
CA VAL A 133 16.46 16.93 8.05
C VAL A 133 15.95 17.31 6.66
N GLY A 134 15.25 18.42 6.52
CA GLY A 134 14.69 18.91 5.25
C GLY A 134 13.22 18.52 5.02
N THR A 135 12.67 17.59 5.79
CA THR A 135 11.25 17.20 5.65
C THR A 135 10.28 18.29 6.12
N GLU A 136 10.74 19.19 6.98
CA GLU A 136 9.99 20.37 7.46
C GLU A 136 9.65 21.36 6.33
N HIS A 137 10.38 21.32 5.23
CA HIS A 137 10.14 22.16 4.05
C HIS A 137 9.09 21.58 3.09
N GLN A 138 8.67 20.34 3.30
CA GLN A 138 7.66 19.67 2.49
C GLN A 138 6.26 20.11 2.93
N VAL A 139 5.89 21.36 2.63
CA VAL A 139 4.62 21.95 3.03
C VAL A 139 3.83 22.39 1.80
N CYS A 140 2.57 21.96 1.74
CA CYS A 140 1.57 22.52 0.84
C CYS A 140 0.38 22.98 1.68
N LYS A 141 0.05 24.25 1.60
CA LYS A 141 -1.08 24.82 2.36
C LYS A 141 -2.25 25.12 1.44
N LEU A 142 -3.39 24.58 1.78
CA LEU A 142 -4.66 24.97 1.18
C LEU A 142 -5.33 26.02 2.08
N ASP A 143 -5.97 27.04 1.49
CA ASP A 143 -6.58 28.17 2.20
C ASP A 143 -7.58 27.75 3.28
N LYS A 144 -8.35 26.67 3.05
CA LYS A 144 -9.34 26.13 3.99
C LYS A 144 -8.83 24.95 4.82
N PHE A 145 -7.64 24.45 4.53
CA PHE A 145 -7.02 23.28 5.15
C PHE A 145 -5.55 23.61 5.44
N PRO A 146 -5.28 24.43 6.46
CA PRO A 146 -3.93 24.93 6.73
C PRO A 146 -3.00 23.89 7.33
N ASP A 147 -3.56 22.83 7.93
CA ASP A 147 -2.81 21.77 8.58
C ASP A 147 -2.33 20.74 7.56
N ALA A 148 -1.21 20.08 7.84
CA ALA A 148 -0.66 19.05 6.94
C ALA A 148 -1.53 17.81 6.89
N VAL A 149 -2.32 17.55 7.94
CA VAL A 149 -3.31 16.46 8.00
C VAL A 149 -4.66 17.05 8.40
N THR A 150 -5.66 16.84 7.58
CA THR A 150 -7.06 17.22 7.89
C THR A 150 -7.96 16.00 7.75
N PHE A 151 -8.66 15.65 8.82
CA PHE A 151 -9.66 14.59 8.80
C PHE A 151 -11.06 15.19 8.75
N ILE A 152 -11.85 14.83 7.74
CA ILE A 152 -13.25 15.25 7.61
C ILE A 152 -14.13 14.08 8.01
N ASP A 153 -14.66 14.12 9.24
CA ASP A 153 -15.58 13.11 9.74
C ASP A 153 -16.95 13.27 9.10
N THR A 154 -17.38 12.26 8.36
CA THR A 154 -18.69 12.20 7.70
C THR A 154 -19.70 11.36 8.46
N SER A 155 -19.32 10.72 9.56
CA SER A 155 -20.17 9.77 10.31
C SER A 155 -21.37 10.42 10.97
N THR A 156 -21.28 11.69 11.34
CA THR A 156 -22.35 12.46 11.99
C THR A 156 -23.28 13.16 11.01
N LEU A 157 -23.02 13.04 9.72
CA LEU A 157 -23.69 13.81 8.70
C LEU A 157 -24.95 13.10 8.19
N LYS A 158 -25.87 13.86 8.06
CA LYS A 158 -27.32 13.90 8.05
C LYS A 158 -27.95 13.23 6.82
N LYS A 159 -29.23 13.09 6.95
CA LYS A 159 -30.18 12.69 5.95
C LYS A 159 -30.30 13.76 4.87
N ASP A 160 -30.55 13.36 3.63
CA ASP A 160 -30.97 14.26 2.54
C ASP A 160 -32.36 14.85 2.84
N ASP A 161 -32.85 15.72 1.96
CA ASP A 161 -34.17 16.36 2.10
C ASP A 161 -35.33 15.35 2.15
N ASN A 162 -35.08 14.11 1.75
CA ASN A 162 -36.03 13.00 1.82
C ASN A 162 -35.86 12.14 3.09
N GLY A 163 -34.94 12.51 3.97
CA GLY A 163 -34.64 11.80 5.20
C GLY A 163 -33.80 10.54 5.03
N CYS A 164 -33.24 10.30 3.84
CA CYS A 164 -32.32 9.20 3.59
C CYS A 164 -30.92 9.53 4.08
N ASN A 165 -30.27 8.56 4.73
CA ASN A 165 -28.89 8.74 5.15
C ASN A 165 -27.94 8.74 3.93
N ILE A 166 -27.28 9.87 3.68
CA ILE A 166 -26.38 10.05 2.55
C ILE A 166 -24.90 9.77 2.88
N ALA A 167 -24.61 9.51 4.17
CA ALA A 167 -23.26 9.21 4.62
C ALA A 167 -22.82 7.77 4.33
N TYR A 168 -23.69 6.96 3.73
CA TYR A 168 -23.38 5.57 3.38
C TYR A 168 -23.09 5.39 1.89
N GLU A 169 -22.24 4.42 1.64
CA GLU A 169 -21.94 3.96 0.30
C GLU A 169 -23.19 3.45 -0.42
N LYS A 170 -23.29 3.79 -1.68
CA LYS A 170 -24.34 3.33 -2.59
C LYS A 170 -23.72 2.48 -3.68
N GLY A 171 -24.50 1.54 -4.19
CA GLY A 171 -24.07 0.68 -5.30
C GLY A 171 -24.23 -0.81 -4.98
N ASN A 172 -23.64 -1.63 -5.82
CA ASN A 172 -23.59 -3.07 -5.67
C ASN A 172 -22.36 -3.64 -6.43
N LYS A 173 -22.13 -4.95 -6.35
CA LYS A 173 -21.02 -5.61 -7.03
C LYS A 173 -21.00 -5.36 -8.55
N SER A 174 -22.15 -5.19 -9.19
CA SER A 174 -22.25 -4.96 -10.65
C SER A 174 -22.04 -3.50 -11.04
N SER A 175 -22.63 -2.55 -10.28
CA SER A 175 -22.56 -1.11 -10.59
C SER A 175 -21.34 -0.39 -9.98
N GLY A 176 -20.64 -1.06 -9.06
CA GLY A 176 -19.58 -0.47 -8.24
C GLY A 176 -20.14 0.34 -7.07
N TRP A 177 -19.28 0.62 -6.10
CA TRP A 177 -19.60 1.36 -4.88
C TRP A 177 -19.13 2.82 -4.98
N TYR A 178 -19.87 3.74 -4.36
CA TYR A 178 -19.53 5.15 -4.24
C TYR A 178 -20.29 5.78 -3.06
N ASN A 179 -19.73 6.85 -2.51
CA ASN A 179 -20.38 7.64 -1.47
C ASN A 179 -20.76 9.03 -2.03
N PRO A 180 -22.05 9.30 -2.24
CA PRO A 180 -22.50 10.58 -2.80
C PRO A 180 -22.13 11.77 -1.92
N TYR A 181 -22.06 11.56 -0.62
CA TYR A 181 -21.77 12.65 0.30
C TYR A 181 -20.28 13.04 0.29
N GLU A 182 -19.38 12.08 0.17
CA GLU A 182 -17.96 12.37 -0.02
C GLU A 182 -17.71 13.15 -1.32
N ILE A 183 -18.44 12.81 -2.40
CA ILE A 183 -18.40 13.56 -3.66
C ILE A 183 -18.84 15.01 -3.44
N GLN A 184 -19.97 15.24 -2.75
CA GLN A 184 -20.44 16.60 -2.43
C GLN A 184 -19.45 17.39 -1.58
N ILE A 185 -18.80 16.76 -0.60
CA ILE A 185 -17.74 17.40 0.20
C ILE A 185 -16.56 17.78 -0.70
N PHE A 186 -16.13 16.86 -1.55
CA PHE A 186 -15.06 17.13 -2.49
C PHE A 186 -15.38 18.33 -3.38
N GLU A 187 -16.53 18.32 -4.05
CA GLU A 187 -16.97 19.38 -4.96
C GLU A 187 -17.12 20.74 -4.25
N ASN A 188 -17.77 20.75 -3.08
CA ASN A 188 -18.15 22.02 -2.44
C ASN A 188 -17.09 22.60 -1.49
N ARG A 189 -16.19 21.77 -0.98
CA ARG A 189 -15.22 22.20 0.03
C ARG A 189 -13.77 22.06 -0.41
N ILE A 190 -13.42 20.96 -1.11
CA ILE A 190 -12.03 20.64 -1.44
C ILE A 190 -11.66 21.20 -2.82
N LEU A 191 -12.45 20.89 -3.84
CA LEU A 191 -12.18 21.29 -5.23
C LEU A 191 -11.94 22.80 -5.40
N PRO A 192 -12.72 23.72 -4.79
CA PRO A 192 -12.45 25.15 -4.92
C PRO A 192 -11.07 25.56 -4.40
N SER A 193 -10.59 24.93 -3.32
CA SER A 193 -9.25 25.17 -2.78
C SER A 193 -8.16 24.61 -3.69
N LEU A 194 -8.40 23.46 -4.33
CA LEU A 194 -7.46 22.88 -5.29
C LEU A 194 -7.37 23.70 -6.58
N VAL A 195 -8.48 24.20 -7.08
CA VAL A 195 -8.51 25.10 -8.26
C VAL A 195 -7.69 26.36 -7.98
N ARG A 196 -7.86 26.94 -6.81
CA ARG A 196 -7.07 28.10 -6.38
C ARG A 196 -5.59 27.77 -6.27
N LEU A 197 -5.25 26.66 -5.60
CA LEU A 197 -3.87 26.19 -5.48
C LEU A 197 -3.22 26.04 -6.85
N ASN A 198 -3.92 25.42 -7.81
CA ASN A 198 -3.40 25.23 -9.17
C ASN A 198 -3.14 26.56 -9.90
N SER A 199 -3.93 27.60 -9.63
CA SER A 199 -3.70 28.92 -10.22
C SER A 199 -2.53 29.68 -9.55
N GLU A 200 -2.31 29.47 -8.27
CA GLU A 200 -1.24 30.13 -7.49
C GLU A 200 0.09 29.38 -7.57
N SER A 201 0.04 28.05 -7.75
CA SER A 201 1.19 27.14 -7.72
C SER A 201 0.99 25.99 -8.73
N PRO A 202 1.13 26.22 -10.03
CA PRO A 202 0.79 25.26 -11.07
C PRO A 202 1.69 24.00 -11.08
N ASP A 203 2.84 24.06 -10.43
CA ASP A 203 3.77 22.93 -10.33
C ASP A 203 3.41 21.93 -9.23
N VAL A 204 2.46 22.27 -8.35
CA VAL A 204 2.01 21.37 -7.29
C VAL A 204 1.18 20.23 -7.88
N LYS A 205 1.58 19.01 -7.57
CA LYS A 205 0.86 17.80 -7.99
C LYS A 205 -0.08 17.35 -6.88
N VAL A 206 -1.33 17.13 -7.23
CA VAL A 206 -2.37 16.64 -6.32
C VAL A 206 -2.75 15.23 -6.70
N GLY A 207 -2.72 14.30 -5.74
CA GLY A 207 -3.23 12.94 -5.88
C GLY A 207 -4.58 12.80 -5.18
N ILE A 208 -5.58 12.24 -5.87
CA ILE A 208 -6.88 11.88 -5.30
C ILE A 208 -6.97 10.35 -5.30
N ILE A 209 -7.11 9.76 -4.11
CA ILE A 209 -7.14 8.31 -3.93
C ILE A 209 -8.52 7.91 -3.41
N THR A 210 -9.10 6.90 -4.02
CA THR A 210 -10.38 6.32 -3.62
C THR A 210 -10.36 4.80 -3.80
N PRO A 211 -10.98 4.02 -2.89
CA PRO A 211 -10.99 2.55 -2.98
C PRO A 211 -11.84 2.02 -4.12
N TYR A 212 -12.80 2.80 -4.65
CA TYR A 212 -13.79 2.32 -5.59
C TYR A 212 -13.67 2.97 -6.97
N ARG A 213 -13.67 2.15 -8.02
CA ARG A 213 -13.64 2.62 -9.42
C ARG A 213 -14.81 3.55 -9.75
N LYS A 214 -16.01 3.26 -9.24
CA LYS A 214 -17.19 4.10 -9.47
C LYS A 214 -17.03 5.48 -8.83
N GLN A 215 -16.54 5.55 -7.60
CA GLN A 215 -16.21 6.79 -6.91
C GLN A 215 -15.22 7.63 -7.74
N ARG A 216 -14.15 6.99 -8.22
CA ARG A 216 -13.16 7.65 -9.08
C ARG A 216 -13.79 8.24 -10.34
N THR A 217 -14.67 7.50 -11.02
CA THR A 217 -15.33 8.00 -12.24
C THR A 217 -16.15 9.25 -11.94
N LEU A 218 -16.95 9.22 -10.87
CA LEU A 218 -17.79 10.35 -10.47
C LEU A 218 -16.99 11.58 -9.99
N LEU A 219 -15.78 11.40 -9.49
CA LEU A 219 -14.88 12.52 -9.12
C LEU A 219 -14.18 13.14 -10.34
N LEU A 220 -14.19 12.48 -11.50
CA LEU A 220 -13.59 12.95 -12.73
C LEU A 220 -14.62 13.62 -13.68
N GLU A 221 -15.91 13.44 -13.46
CA GLU A 221 -17.02 14.08 -14.16
C GLU A 221 -17.27 15.50 -13.64
#